data_48f080f96a3c10925f720926984f83f2
#
_entry.id   48f080f96a3c10925f720926984f83f2
#
_cell.length_a   1.000
_cell.length_b   1.000
_cell.length_c   1.000
_cell.angle_alpha   90.00
_cell.angle_beta   90.00
_cell.angle_gamma   90.00
#
_symmetry.space_group_name_H-M   'P 1'
#
loop_
_entity.id
_entity.type
_entity.pdbx_description
1 polymer ?
#
loop_
_entity_poly.entity_id
_entity_poly.type
_entity_poly.pdbx_seq_one_letter_code
_entity_poly.pdbx_strand_id
1 'polypeptide(L)'
;MRVIGAGLPRTGTLTQKVALEMLGIEPCYHWVNVIADLDQVDVWNRALDGDAPWEEVFGGFQATADWPGGYFWRELMNYYPDAKVLLSVRDPEKWEPSFRETIWNMCYGESLIRLLSSARGLVDPRWARYLTLVERMFWIEEGPFAAGHEQPEQLIAGFERHNEQVMATVPPERLLVWNVSEGWEPLCEFLELPVPAEPLPHVNDRETFLGRVIDGALAALQASRAEEGREAQDAPVGSTVGTPSAAPAETAAGTRDATTA
;
A
#
# COMPACT_ATOMS: atom_id res chain seq x y z
N MET A 1 22.95 3.05 -0.43
CA MET A 1 22.11 2.33 0.57
C MET A 1 23.02 1.80 1.68
N ARG A 2 22.73 2.14 2.94
CA ARG A 2 23.49 1.67 4.12
C ARG A 2 22.71 0.59 4.90
N VAL A 3 21.37 0.73 4.96
CA VAL A 3 20.51 -0.19 5.71
C VAL A 3 19.32 -0.60 4.86
N ILE A 4 19.05 -1.91 4.83
CA ILE A 4 17.87 -2.52 4.21
C ILE A 4 16.98 -3.05 5.31
N GLY A 5 15.77 -2.49 5.46
CA GLY A 5 14.75 -3.01 6.36
C GLY A 5 14.03 -4.18 5.74
N ALA A 6 14.13 -5.36 6.35
CA ALA A 6 13.51 -6.60 5.89
C ALA A 6 12.26 -7.00 6.69
N GLY A 7 11.90 -6.23 7.74
CA GLY A 7 10.75 -6.54 8.58
C GLY A 7 9.42 -6.33 7.87
N LEU A 8 8.44 -7.16 8.22
CA LEU A 8 7.05 -6.98 7.78
C LEU A 8 6.44 -5.70 8.38
N PRO A 9 5.45 -5.10 7.73
CA PRO A 9 4.70 -3.98 8.31
C PRO A 9 4.16 -4.32 9.70
N ARG A 10 3.97 -3.32 10.55
CA ARG A 10 3.47 -3.41 11.94
C ARG A 10 4.46 -3.98 12.96
N THR A 11 5.72 -4.14 12.59
CA THR A 11 6.82 -4.50 13.52
C THR A 11 7.54 -3.28 14.12
N GLY A 12 6.98 -2.07 13.92
CA GLY A 12 7.61 -0.82 14.35
C GLY A 12 8.46 -0.15 13.27
N THR A 13 8.19 -0.43 12.01
CA THR A 13 8.92 0.06 10.84
C THR A 13 8.99 1.58 10.73
N LEU A 14 7.93 2.30 11.16
CA LEU A 14 7.97 3.77 11.20
C LEU A 14 8.89 4.30 12.31
N THR A 15 8.93 3.65 13.47
CA THR A 15 9.93 3.91 14.51
C THR A 15 11.34 3.64 13.99
N GLN A 16 11.55 2.53 13.29
CA GLN A 16 12.81 2.19 12.62
C GLN A 16 13.26 3.30 11.65
N LYS A 17 12.34 3.78 10.79
CA LYS A 17 12.63 4.89 9.88
C LYS A 17 13.13 6.12 10.62
N VAL A 18 12.35 6.60 11.61
CA VAL A 18 12.70 7.80 12.37
C VAL A 18 14.00 7.61 13.14
N ALA A 19 14.21 6.43 13.73
CA ALA A 19 15.45 6.10 14.45
C ALA A 19 16.69 6.15 13.52
N LEU A 20 16.60 5.56 12.32
CA LEU A 20 17.70 5.62 11.34
C LEU A 20 18.00 7.06 10.92
N GLU A 21 16.98 7.89 10.70
CA GLU A 21 17.14 9.29 10.34
C GLU A 21 17.77 10.10 11.50
N MET A 22 17.38 9.86 12.75
CA MET A 22 18.03 10.46 13.93
C MET A 22 19.51 10.07 14.06
N LEU A 23 19.88 8.88 13.57
CA LEU A 23 21.27 8.41 13.52
C LEU A 23 22.05 8.93 12.29
N GLY A 24 21.48 9.85 11.49
CA GLY A 24 22.12 10.42 10.31
C GLY A 24 22.14 9.46 9.10
N ILE A 25 21.29 8.42 9.10
CA ILE A 25 21.07 7.51 7.97
C ILE A 25 19.80 7.97 7.25
N GLU A 26 19.87 9.10 6.59
CA GLU A 26 18.75 9.79 5.96
C GLU A 26 19.03 10.15 4.50
N PRO A 27 17.99 10.25 3.66
CA PRO A 27 16.61 9.86 3.96
C PRO A 27 16.41 8.35 4.00
N CYS A 28 15.39 7.88 4.76
CA CYS A 28 14.99 6.50 4.82
C CYS A 28 13.64 6.29 4.09
N TYR A 29 13.63 5.42 3.07
CA TYR A 29 12.42 5.08 2.33
C TYR A 29 11.49 4.22 3.17
N HIS A 30 10.18 4.42 3.02
CA HIS A 30 9.14 3.70 3.77
C HIS A 30 7.84 3.70 2.97
N TRP A 31 6.90 2.81 3.29
CA TRP A 31 5.57 2.78 2.65
C TRP A 31 4.84 4.14 2.65
N VAL A 32 5.10 4.98 3.64
CA VAL A 32 4.53 6.34 3.68
C VAL A 32 4.92 7.19 2.48
N ASN A 33 6.06 6.93 1.83
CA ASN A 33 6.48 7.62 0.61
C ASN A 33 5.56 7.26 -0.56
N VAL A 34 5.17 5.97 -0.68
CA VAL A 34 4.23 5.52 -1.72
C VAL A 34 2.83 6.10 -1.51
N ILE A 35 2.35 6.14 -0.25
CA ILE A 35 1.04 6.75 0.05
C ILE A 35 1.04 8.25 -0.21
N ALA A 36 2.15 8.93 0.05
CA ALA A 36 2.30 10.37 -0.19
C ALA A 36 2.35 10.71 -1.69
N ASP A 37 2.87 9.79 -2.50
CA ASP A 37 3.01 9.93 -3.95
C ASP A 37 2.65 8.61 -4.64
N LEU A 38 1.37 8.47 -5.02
CA LEU A 38 0.84 7.26 -5.65
C LEU A 38 1.38 7.02 -7.07
N ASP A 39 2.08 7.97 -7.67
CA ASP A 39 2.73 7.75 -8.98
C ASP A 39 3.91 6.78 -8.85
N GLN A 40 4.45 6.61 -7.63
CA GLN A 40 5.46 5.58 -7.32
C GLN A 40 4.92 4.14 -7.42
N VAL A 41 3.61 3.92 -7.44
CA VAL A 41 3.01 2.58 -7.59
C VAL A 41 3.47 1.91 -8.89
N ASP A 42 3.64 2.68 -9.96
CA ASP A 42 4.00 2.13 -11.27
C ASP A 42 5.45 1.62 -11.28
N VAL A 43 6.38 2.28 -10.59
CA VAL A 43 7.76 1.80 -10.50
C VAL A 43 7.86 0.51 -9.66
N TRP A 44 7.03 0.37 -8.63
CA TRP A 44 6.98 -0.84 -7.82
C TRP A 44 6.33 -2.03 -8.55
N ASN A 45 5.31 -1.78 -9.40
CA ASN A 45 4.77 -2.82 -10.27
C ASN A 45 5.82 -3.29 -11.29
N ARG A 46 6.62 -2.39 -11.88
CA ARG A 46 7.75 -2.77 -12.74
C ARG A 46 8.75 -3.66 -12.00
N ALA A 47 9.05 -3.32 -10.75
CA ALA A 47 9.94 -4.15 -9.93
C ALA A 47 9.38 -5.57 -9.71
N LEU A 48 8.07 -5.72 -9.45
CA LEU A 48 7.40 -7.03 -9.36
C LEU A 48 7.41 -7.79 -10.68
N ASP A 49 7.41 -7.09 -11.81
CA ASP A 49 7.47 -7.69 -13.15
C ASP A 49 8.92 -8.02 -13.58
N GLY A 50 9.91 -7.83 -12.67
CA GLY A 50 11.31 -8.18 -12.89
C GLY A 50 12.18 -7.05 -13.49
N ASP A 51 11.59 -5.87 -13.77
CA ASP A 51 12.34 -4.65 -14.13
C ASP A 51 12.60 -3.85 -12.85
N ALA A 52 13.69 -4.20 -12.16
CA ALA A 52 14.03 -3.67 -10.84
C ALA A 52 14.82 -2.35 -10.93
N PRO A 53 14.17 -1.18 -10.96
CA PRO A 53 14.80 0.11 -11.19
C PRO A 53 15.35 0.71 -9.87
N TRP A 54 16.26 0.00 -9.20
CA TRP A 54 16.70 0.38 -7.84
C TRP A 54 17.33 1.76 -7.74
N GLU A 55 18.02 2.22 -8.79
CA GLU A 55 18.59 3.56 -8.81
C GLU A 55 17.49 4.64 -8.93
N GLU A 56 16.43 4.36 -9.68
CA GLU A 56 15.28 5.25 -9.81
C GLU A 56 14.52 5.37 -8.46
N VAL A 57 14.33 4.25 -7.77
CA VAL A 57 13.60 4.19 -6.49
C VAL A 57 14.41 4.75 -5.34
N PHE A 58 15.68 4.32 -5.24
CA PHE A 58 16.50 4.57 -4.04
C PHE A 58 17.63 5.56 -4.27
N GLY A 59 17.71 6.19 -5.45
CA GLY A 59 18.66 7.25 -5.71
C GLY A 59 18.54 8.38 -4.69
N GLY A 60 19.57 8.55 -3.85
CA GLY A 60 19.56 9.52 -2.77
C GLY A 60 19.07 9.00 -1.41
N PHE A 61 18.47 7.82 -1.31
CA PHE A 61 18.12 7.20 -0.03
C PHE A 61 19.29 6.42 0.57
N GLN A 62 19.50 6.58 1.88
CA GLN A 62 20.53 5.85 2.61
C GLN A 62 20.01 4.58 3.29
N ALA A 63 18.70 4.49 3.51
CA ALA A 63 18.05 3.33 4.09
C ALA A 63 16.68 3.08 3.47
N THR A 64 16.17 1.86 3.67
CA THR A 64 14.75 1.55 3.52
C THR A 64 14.25 0.84 4.78
N ALA A 65 13.03 1.13 5.17
CA ALA A 65 12.27 0.46 6.22
C ALA A 65 10.86 0.19 5.69
N ASP A 66 10.22 -0.87 6.19
CA ASP A 66 8.91 -1.28 5.71
C ASP A 66 8.92 -1.73 4.24
N TRP A 67 7.77 -2.08 3.77
CA TRP A 67 7.50 -2.41 2.37
C TRP A 67 7.22 -1.11 1.57
N PRO A 68 7.37 -1.10 0.26
CA PRO A 68 7.74 -2.23 -0.63
C PRO A 68 9.21 -2.67 -0.55
N GLY A 69 10.13 -1.84 -0.04
CA GLY A 69 11.55 -2.18 0.02
C GLY A 69 11.82 -3.50 0.74
N GLY A 70 11.11 -3.75 1.85
CA GLY A 70 11.23 -4.99 2.62
C GLY A 70 10.77 -6.25 1.88
N TYR A 71 9.92 -6.16 0.87
CA TYR A 71 9.59 -7.28 0.00
C TYR A 71 10.80 -7.72 -0.82
N PHE A 72 11.56 -6.77 -1.35
CA PHE A 72 12.72 -7.00 -2.22
C PHE A 72 14.05 -7.08 -1.45
N TRP A 73 14.02 -7.43 -0.16
CA TRP A 73 15.22 -7.42 0.66
C TRP A 73 16.37 -8.29 0.09
N ARG A 74 16.06 -9.41 -0.58
CA ARG A 74 17.07 -10.29 -1.21
C ARG A 74 17.76 -9.62 -2.39
N GLU A 75 16.97 -9.04 -3.28
CA GLU A 75 17.42 -8.33 -4.47
C GLU A 75 18.24 -7.11 -4.05
N LEU A 76 17.74 -6.36 -3.07
CA LEU A 76 18.43 -5.19 -2.53
C LEU A 76 19.75 -5.56 -1.83
N MET A 77 19.78 -6.68 -1.09
CA MET A 77 21.01 -7.18 -0.47
C MET A 77 22.07 -7.55 -1.50
N ASN A 78 21.67 -8.04 -2.67
CA ASN A 78 22.56 -8.35 -3.79
C ASN A 78 23.01 -7.09 -4.54
N TYR A 79 22.11 -6.13 -4.71
CA TYR A 79 22.40 -4.88 -5.40
C TYR A 79 23.28 -3.94 -4.56
N TYR A 80 23.11 -3.95 -3.22
CA TYR A 80 23.88 -3.19 -2.25
C TYR A 80 24.67 -4.14 -1.33
N PRO A 81 25.79 -4.71 -1.79
CA PRO A 81 26.48 -5.80 -1.06
C PRO A 81 27.04 -5.37 0.29
N ASP A 82 27.32 -4.07 0.49
CA ASP A 82 27.83 -3.52 1.75
C ASP A 82 26.72 -3.08 2.73
N ALA A 83 25.45 -3.12 2.32
CA ALA A 83 24.35 -2.71 3.17
C ALA A 83 24.11 -3.71 4.31
N LYS A 84 23.89 -3.20 5.51
CA LYS A 84 23.41 -3.97 6.67
C LYS A 84 21.91 -4.25 6.52
N VAL A 85 21.43 -5.38 7.02
CA VAL A 85 20.02 -5.78 6.98
C VAL A 85 19.43 -5.69 8.37
N LEU A 86 18.30 -4.99 8.51
CA LEU A 86 17.59 -4.81 9.77
C LEU A 86 16.23 -5.50 9.69
N LEU A 87 16.09 -6.62 10.38
CA LEU A 87 14.83 -7.34 10.53
C LEU A 87 14.13 -6.86 11.80
N SER A 88 13.19 -5.94 11.64
CA SER A 88 12.33 -5.56 12.76
C SER A 88 11.31 -6.67 13.04
N VAL A 89 11.23 -7.09 14.30
CA VAL A 89 10.37 -8.18 14.76
C VAL A 89 9.42 -7.72 15.86
N ARG A 90 8.38 -8.52 16.05
CA ARG A 90 7.38 -8.33 17.12
C ARG A 90 6.87 -9.69 17.56
N ASP A 91 6.34 -9.79 18.77
CA ASP A 91 5.58 -10.95 19.23
C ASP A 91 4.43 -11.24 18.23
N PRO A 92 4.33 -12.46 17.67
CA PRO A 92 3.35 -12.79 16.65
C PRO A 92 1.91 -12.58 17.08
N GLU A 93 1.58 -12.89 18.33
CA GLU A 93 0.24 -12.74 18.92
C GLU A 93 -0.15 -11.26 19.09
N LYS A 94 0.83 -10.35 19.19
CA LYS A 94 0.63 -8.90 19.23
C LYS A 94 0.71 -8.27 17.85
N TRP A 95 1.44 -8.90 16.93
CA TRP A 95 1.58 -8.44 15.55
C TRP A 95 0.31 -8.69 14.74
N GLU A 96 -0.27 -9.89 14.82
CA GLU A 96 -1.42 -10.30 14.01
C GLU A 96 -2.63 -9.36 14.17
N PRO A 97 -3.12 -9.02 15.37
CA PRO A 97 -4.23 -8.09 15.50
C PRO A 97 -3.91 -6.71 14.91
N SER A 98 -2.68 -6.23 15.07
CA SER A 98 -2.25 -4.95 14.51
C SER A 98 -2.23 -4.95 12.99
N PHE A 99 -1.83 -6.04 12.36
CA PHE A 99 -1.81 -6.22 10.91
C PHE A 99 -3.24 -6.38 10.37
N ARG A 100 -4.05 -7.22 11.03
CA ARG A 100 -5.45 -7.47 10.68
C ARG A 100 -6.29 -6.20 10.74
N GLU A 101 -6.19 -5.45 11.81
CA GLU A 101 -6.96 -4.22 12.00
C GLU A 101 -6.59 -3.07 11.07
N THR A 102 -5.45 -3.17 10.38
CA THR A 102 -4.96 -2.15 9.47
C THR A 102 -4.95 -2.66 8.01
N ILE A 103 -3.89 -3.30 7.59
CA ILE A 103 -3.63 -3.66 6.19
C ILE A 103 -4.62 -4.72 5.69
N TRP A 104 -4.86 -5.78 6.48
CA TRP A 104 -5.79 -6.82 6.10
C TRP A 104 -7.23 -6.26 5.99
N ASN A 105 -7.69 -5.49 6.97
CA ASN A 105 -9.00 -4.86 6.94
C ASN A 105 -9.18 -3.84 5.81
N MET A 106 -8.10 -3.22 5.34
CA MET A 106 -8.16 -2.34 4.17
C MET A 106 -8.47 -3.13 2.90
N CYS A 107 -8.01 -4.39 2.80
CA CYS A 107 -8.13 -5.22 1.60
C CYS A 107 -9.32 -6.20 1.65
N TYR A 108 -9.60 -6.82 2.79
CA TYR A 108 -10.51 -7.97 2.90
C TYR A 108 -11.60 -7.84 3.97
N GLY A 109 -11.36 -7.07 5.03
CA GLY A 109 -12.29 -7.00 6.16
C GLY A 109 -13.64 -6.36 5.82
N GLU A 110 -14.65 -6.64 6.64
CA GLU A 110 -15.95 -5.94 6.63
C GLU A 110 -15.89 -4.74 7.58
N SER A 111 -15.18 -3.69 7.17
CA SER A 111 -14.89 -2.53 8.01
C SER A 111 -15.14 -1.22 7.27
N LEU A 112 -15.28 -0.13 8.02
CA LEU A 112 -15.36 1.22 7.44
C LEU A 112 -14.10 1.54 6.61
N ILE A 113 -12.93 1.07 7.03
CA ILE A 113 -11.67 1.27 6.31
C ILE A 113 -11.72 0.62 4.93
N ARG A 114 -12.21 -0.62 4.83
CA ARG A 114 -12.39 -1.28 3.54
C ARG A 114 -13.39 -0.53 2.67
N LEU A 115 -14.53 -0.13 3.23
CA LEU A 115 -15.54 0.61 2.48
C LEU A 115 -14.98 1.89 1.89
N LEU A 116 -14.29 2.69 2.71
CA LEU A 116 -13.67 3.95 2.27
C LEU A 116 -12.53 3.72 1.28
N SER A 117 -11.69 2.73 1.50
CA SER A 117 -10.61 2.36 0.58
C SER A 117 -11.16 1.91 -0.78
N SER A 118 -12.21 1.07 -0.78
CA SER A 118 -12.87 0.63 -2.01
C SER A 118 -13.56 1.79 -2.73
N ALA A 119 -14.28 2.65 -2.01
CA ALA A 119 -14.93 3.82 -2.59
C ALA A 119 -13.90 4.79 -3.22
N ARG A 120 -12.75 5.00 -2.56
CA ARG A 120 -11.67 5.77 -3.15
C ARG A 120 -11.17 5.14 -4.45
N GLY A 121 -11.00 3.82 -4.50
CA GLY A 121 -10.57 3.12 -5.71
C GLY A 121 -11.47 3.30 -6.92
N LEU A 122 -12.77 3.61 -6.72
CA LEU A 122 -13.70 3.90 -7.79
C LEU A 122 -13.49 5.28 -8.44
N VAL A 123 -12.95 6.24 -7.68
CA VAL A 123 -12.78 7.64 -8.13
C VAL A 123 -11.31 8.06 -8.28
N ASP A 124 -10.37 7.29 -7.74
CA ASP A 124 -8.93 7.51 -7.85
C ASP A 124 -8.26 6.25 -8.43
N PRO A 125 -8.01 6.21 -9.74
CA PRO A 125 -7.36 5.06 -10.40
C PRO A 125 -5.97 4.73 -9.83
N ARG A 126 -5.23 5.72 -9.30
CA ARG A 126 -3.92 5.51 -8.69
C ARG A 126 -4.07 4.70 -7.39
N TRP A 127 -5.11 5.00 -6.61
CA TRP A 127 -5.42 4.22 -5.42
C TRP A 127 -5.87 2.79 -5.75
N ALA A 128 -6.62 2.60 -6.83
CA ALA A 128 -6.97 1.26 -7.28
C ALA A 128 -5.70 0.44 -7.63
N ARG A 129 -4.73 1.04 -8.35
CA ARG A 129 -3.43 0.39 -8.64
C ARG A 129 -2.62 0.13 -7.37
N TYR A 130 -2.67 1.04 -6.40
CA TYR A 130 -2.05 0.85 -5.09
C TYR A 130 -2.60 -0.38 -4.36
N LEU A 131 -3.92 -0.58 -4.35
CA LEU A 131 -4.53 -1.78 -3.74
C LEU A 131 -4.09 -3.05 -4.45
N THR A 132 -4.00 -3.03 -5.78
CA THR A 132 -3.45 -4.16 -6.57
C THR A 132 -1.99 -4.44 -6.21
N LEU A 133 -1.16 -3.40 -6.05
CA LEU A 133 0.23 -3.56 -5.61
C LEU A 133 0.31 -4.22 -4.23
N VAL A 134 -0.51 -3.78 -3.27
CA VAL A 134 -0.61 -4.39 -1.94
C VAL A 134 -1.00 -5.87 -2.06
N GLU A 135 -2.01 -6.17 -2.88
CA GLU A 135 -2.47 -7.55 -3.11
C GLU A 135 -1.35 -8.43 -3.67
N ARG A 136 -0.67 -7.98 -4.71
CA ARG A 136 0.44 -8.73 -5.33
C ARG A 136 1.55 -9.03 -4.33
N MET A 137 1.95 -8.08 -3.52
CA MET A 137 3.05 -8.25 -2.58
C MET A 137 2.72 -9.18 -1.41
N PHE A 138 1.51 -9.12 -0.87
CA PHE A 138 1.20 -9.80 0.38
C PHE A 138 0.51 -11.16 0.18
N TRP A 139 -0.41 -11.27 -0.77
CA TRP A 139 -1.37 -12.37 -0.80
C TRP A 139 -1.32 -13.26 -2.03
N ILE A 140 -0.61 -12.86 -3.06
CA ILE A 140 -0.45 -13.69 -4.27
C ILE A 140 1.03 -13.92 -4.57
N GLU A 141 1.29 -14.85 -5.50
CA GLU A 141 2.61 -15.20 -5.98
C GLU A 141 3.55 -15.65 -4.83
N GLU A 142 4.64 -14.93 -4.60
CA GLU A 142 5.64 -15.21 -3.57
C GLU A 142 5.38 -14.46 -2.26
N GLY A 143 4.22 -13.83 -2.11
CA GLY A 143 3.86 -13.09 -0.91
C GLY A 143 3.83 -13.98 0.34
N PRO A 144 4.12 -13.42 1.52
CA PRO A 144 4.22 -14.20 2.76
C PRO A 144 2.90 -14.87 3.15
N PHE A 145 1.77 -14.38 2.65
CA PHE A 145 0.43 -14.86 2.97
C PHE A 145 -0.27 -15.54 1.79
N ALA A 146 0.44 -15.89 0.71
CA ALA A 146 -0.11 -16.60 -0.44
C ALA A 146 -0.71 -17.98 -0.08
N ALA A 147 -0.25 -18.62 1.00
CA ALA A 147 -0.78 -19.89 1.48
C ALA A 147 -2.10 -19.78 2.26
N GLY A 148 -2.57 -18.56 2.57
CA GLY A 148 -3.80 -18.26 3.29
C GLY A 148 -3.65 -17.06 4.23
N HIS A 149 -4.75 -16.36 4.48
CA HIS A 149 -4.76 -15.14 5.28
C HIS A 149 -6.10 -14.88 6.01
N GLU A 150 -7.09 -15.77 5.90
CA GLU A 150 -8.40 -15.56 6.53
C GLU A 150 -8.33 -15.81 8.04
N GLN A 151 -7.54 -16.79 8.46
CA GLN A 151 -7.41 -17.15 9.86
C GLN A 151 -6.17 -16.51 10.49
N PRO A 152 -6.23 -16.14 11.79
CA PRO A 152 -5.09 -15.56 12.50
C PRO A 152 -3.82 -16.41 12.41
N GLU A 153 -3.97 -17.74 12.54
CA GLU A 153 -2.86 -18.69 12.52
C GLU A 153 -2.14 -18.71 11.15
N GLN A 154 -2.86 -18.47 10.06
CA GLN A 154 -2.28 -18.37 8.71
C GLN A 154 -1.40 -17.13 8.58
N LEU A 155 -1.86 -15.99 9.11
CA LEU A 155 -1.09 -14.75 9.13
C LEU A 155 0.17 -14.90 10.00
N ILE A 156 0.03 -15.49 11.20
CA ILE A 156 1.16 -15.76 12.10
C ILE A 156 2.17 -16.67 11.43
N ALA A 157 1.72 -17.78 10.83
CA ALA A 157 2.62 -18.70 10.13
C ALA A 157 3.34 -18.04 8.94
N GLY A 158 2.68 -17.12 8.22
CA GLY A 158 3.30 -16.35 7.16
C GLY A 158 4.35 -15.37 7.68
N PHE A 159 4.06 -14.70 8.78
CA PHE A 159 4.96 -13.80 9.47
C PHE A 159 6.22 -14.52 9.99
N GLU A 160 6.05 -15.64 10.67
CA GLU A 160 7.17 -16.45 11.19
C GLU A 160 8.04 -16.99 10.06
N ARG A 161 7.42 -17.56 9.03
CA ARG A 161 8.13 -18.05 7.85
C ARG A 161 8.97 -16.97 7.16
N HIS A 162 8.44 -15.75 7.03
CA HIS A 162 9.20 -14.63 6.47
C HIS A 162 10.42 -14.31 7.34
N ASN A 163 10.25 -14.20 8.66
CA ASN A 163 11.35 -13.92 9.57
C ASN A 163 12.41 -15.03 9.53
N GLU A 164 12.00 -16.29 9.53
CA GLU A 164 12.91 -17.44 9.41
C GLU A 164 13.71 -17.39 8.10
N GLN A 165 13.05 -17.06 6.99
CA GLN A 165 13.73 -16.95 5.69
C GLN A 165 14.79 -15.83 5.69
N VAL A 166 14.50 -14.67 6.29
CA VAL A 166 15.48 -13.60 6.42
C VAL A 166 16.67 -14.06 7.27
N MET A 167 16.39 -14.61 8.44
CA MET A 167 17.44 -15.10 9.37
C MET A 167 18.30 -16.22 8.79
N ALA A 168 17.71 -17.10 7.98
CA ALA A 168 18.44 -18.21 7.35
C ALA A 168 19.28 -17.77 6.15
N THR A 169 18.97 -16.64 5.53
CA THR A 169 19.61 -16.21 4.27
C THR A 169 20.65 -15.11 4.47
N VAL A 170 20.38 -14.16 5.36
CA VAL A 170 21.29 -13.01 5.58
C VAL A 170 22.48 -13.46 6.43
N PRO A 171 23.73 -13.18 6.02
CA PRO A 171 24.91 -13.48 6.83
C PRO A 171 24.82 -12.80 8.21
N PRO A 172 25.17 -13.52 9.30
CA PRO A 172 25.01 -12.98 10.67
C PRO A 172 25.69 -11.63 10.92
N GLU A 173 26.82 -11.38 10.29
CA GLU A 173 27.57 -10.13 10.40
C GLU A 173 26.88 -8.94 9.72
N ARG A 174 25.92 -9.21 8.85
CA ARG A 174 25.12 -8.20 8.14
C ARG A 174 23.69 -8.07 8.69
N LEU A 175 23.28 -8.94 9.64
CA LEU A 175 21.91 -9.02 10.12
C LEU A 175 21.79 -8.52 11.56
N LEU A 176 20.85 -7.61 11.80
CA LEU A 176 20.30 -7.36 13.13
C LEU A 176 18.82 -7.79 13.15
N VAL A 177 18.47 -8.70 14.05
CA VAL A 177 17.07 -8.95 14.43
C VAL A 177 16.75 -8.03 15.59
N TRP A 178 15.81 -7.13 15.41
CA TRP A 178 15.56 -6.05 16.35
C TRP A 178 14.08 -5.89 16.69
N ASN A 179 13.79 -5.93 17.99
CA ASN A 179 12.51 -5.49 18.51
C ASN A 179 12.66 -4.04 18.98
N VAL A 180 11.78 -3.14 18.53
CA VAL A 180 11.84 -1.72 18.89
C VAL A 180 11.80 -1.47 20.41
N SER A 181 11.26 -2.41 21.20
CA SER A 181 11.26 -2.34 22.66
C SER A 181 12.63 -2.53 23.30
N GLU A 182 13.63 -3.02 22.56
CA GLU A 182 15.00 -3.18 23.02
C GLU A 182 15.77 -1.86 23.08
N GLY A 183 15.20 -0.79 22.53
CA GLY A 183 15.79 0.54 22.59
C GLY A 183 16.91 0.77 21.55
N TRP A 184 17.76 1.75 21.87
CA TRP A 184 18.83 2.21 20.98
C TRP A 184 20.03 1.26 20.93
N GLU A 185 20.34 0.61 22.04
CA GLU A 185 21.62 -0.04 22.24
C GLU A 185 21.94 -1.08 21.15
N PRO A 186 21.06 -2.08 20.84
CA PRO A 186 21.36 -3.07 19.81
C PRO A 186 21.50 -2.44 18.41
N LEU A 187 20.66 -1.43 18.12
CA LEU A 187 20.67 -0.74 16.84
C LEU A 187 21.99 0.05 16.64
N CYS A 188 22.40 0.80 17.67
CA CYS A 188 23.59 1.62 17.63
C CYS A 188 24.87 0.77 17.61
N GLU A 189 24.92 -0.31 18.39
CA GLU A 189 26.03 -1.27 18.36
C GLU A 189 26.20 -1.87 16.97
N PHE A 190 25.11 -2.37 16.40
CA PHE A 190 25.12 -2.97 15.05
C PHE A 190 25.55 -1.97 13.97
N LEU A 191 25.11 -0.72 14.04
CA LEU A 191 25.43 0.31 13.07
C LEU A 191 26.77 1.02 13.35
N GLU A 192 27.44 0.70 14.47
CA GLU A 192 28.70 1.31 14.93
C GLU A 192 28.56 2.83 15.12
N LEU A 193 27.42 3.25 15.69
CA LEU A 193 27.06 4.64 15.92
C LEU A 193 26.87 4.91 17.42
N PRO A 194 27.11 6.15 17.89
CA PRO A 194 26.84 6.50 19.28
C PRO A 194 25.34 6.45 19.59
N VAL A 195 25.01 6.05 20.82
CA VAL A 195 23.62 6.10 21.33
C VAL A 195 23.21 7.55 21.53
N PRO A 196 22.10 8.01 20.94
CA PRO A 196 21.56 9.35 21.15
C PRO A 196 21.19 9.60 22.62
N ALA A 197 21.23 10.86 23.05
CA ALA A 197 20.74 11.26 24.37
C ALA A 197 19.20 11.28 24.45
N GLU A 198 18.56 11.48 23.30
CA GLU A 198 17.12 11.48 23.15
C GLU A 198 16.56 10.05 23.25
N PRO A 199 15.38 9.86 23.85
CA PRO A 199 14.75 8.54 23.90
C PRO A 199 14.45 8.03 22.48
N LEU A 200 14.40 6.70 22.32
CA LEU A 200 13.97 6.08 21.08
C LEU A 200 12.57 6.61 20.71
N PRO A 201 12.36 7.07 19.48
CA PRO A 201 11.05 7.56 19.05
C PRO A 201 9.99 6.47 19.21
N HIS A 202 8.83 6.84 19.74
CA HIS A 202 7.69 5.95 19.81
C HIS A 202 6.57 6.50 18.94
N VAL A 203 6.53 6.02 17.69
CA VAL A 203 5.53 6.48 16.72
C VAL A 203 4.34 5.53 16.72
N ASN A 204 3.18 6.02 17.14
CA ASN A 204 1.94 5.25 17.10
C ASN A 204 1.38 5.23 15.67
N ASP A 205 1.81 4.25 14.90
CA ASP A 205 1.52 4.13 13.48
C ASP A 205 0.05 3.74 13.17
N ARG A 206 -0.68 3.10 14.12
CA ARG A 206 -2.05 2.63 13.86
C ARG A 206 -3.02 3.78 13.59
N GLU A 207 -3.09 4.77 14.48
CA GLU A 207 -3.97 5.92 14.32
C GLU A 207 -3.58 6.75 13.10
N THR A 208 -2.29 6.92 12.89
CA THR A 208 -1.73 7.61 11.72
C THR A 208 -2.09 6.89 10.43
N PHE A 209 -2.00 5.56 10.39
CA PHE A 209 -2.38 4.76 9.22
C PHE A 209 -3.87 4.90 8.91
N LEU A 210 -4.74 4.71 9.90
CA LEU A 210 -6.19 4.83 9.73
C LEU A 210 -6.59 6.23 9.29
N GLY A 211 -6.02 7.26 9.92
CA GLY A 211 -6.23 8.66 9.55
C GLY A 211 -5.88 8.92 8.08
N ARG A 212 -4.73 8.48 7.62
CA ARG A 212 -4.31 8.65 6.21
C ARG A 212 -5.25 7.99 5.21
N VAL A 213 -5.75 6.79 5.52
CA VAL A 213 -6.71 6.09 4.65
C VAL A 213 -8.03 6.85 4.60
N ILE A 214 -8.53 7.29 5.75
CA ILE A 214 -9.79 8.03 5.86
C ILE A 214 -9.68 9.38 5.15
N ASP A 215 -8.69 10.19 5.50
CA ASP A 215 -8.50 11.53 4.93
C ASP A 215 -8.27 11.48 3.42
N GLY A 216 -7.47 10.52 2.96
CA GLY A 216 -7.24 10.30 1.54
C GLY A 216 -8.49 9.88 0.78
N ALA A 217 -9.35 9.05 1.37
CA ALA A 217 -10.62 8.66 0.76
C ALA A 217 -11.59 9.84 0.69
N LEU A 218 -11.72 10.60 1.78
CA LEU A 218 -12.59 11.79 1.82
C LEU A 218 -12.14 12.85 0.80
N ALA A 219 -10.85 13.11 0.72
CA ALA A 219 -10.28 14.07 -0.24
C ALA A 219 -10.56 13.65 -1.69
N ALA A 220 -10.36 12.38 -2.04
CA ALA A 220 -10.62 11.85 -3.38
C ALA A 220 -12.10 11.93 -3.77
N LEU A 221 -13.01 11.55 -2.86
CA LEU A 221 -14.45 11.63 -3.08
C LEU A 221 -14.95 13.09 -3.22
N GLN A 222 -14.37 14.00 -2.46
CA GLN A 222 -14.70 15.44 -2.58
C GLN A 222 -14.21 16.02 -3.93
N ALA A 223 -13.00 15.64 -4.37
CA ALA A 223 -12.46 16.06 -5.66
C ALA A 223 -13.33 15.56 -6.82
N SER A 224 -13.70 14.26 -6.83
CA SER A 224 -14.58 13.68 -7.84
C SER A 224 -15.94 14.41 -7.93
N ARG A 225 -16.58 14.71 -6.80
CA ARG A 225 -17.83 15.48 -6.80
C ARG A 225 -17.67 16.88 -7.34
N ALA A 226 -16.54 17.53 -7.09
CA ALA A 226 -16.26 18.87 -7.62
C ALA A 226 -16.04 18.86 -9.13
N GLU A 227 -15.48 17.79 -9.67
CA GLU A 227 -15.31 17.57 -11.12
C GLU A 227 -16.66 17.34 -11.80
N GLU A 228 -17.48 16.42 -11.27
CA GLU A 228 -18.85 16.19 -11.77
C GLU A 228 -19.69 17.46 -11.77
N GLY A 229 -19.58 18.29 -10.73
CA GLY A 229 -20.28 19.57 -10.63
C GLY A 229 -19.83 20.59 -11.70
N ARG A 230 -18.55 20.59 -12.07
CA ARG A 230 -18.03 21.44 -13.16
C ARG A 230 -18.47 20.96 -14.52
N GLU A 231 -18.38 19.66 -14.79
CA GLU A 231 -18.83 19.07 -16.05
C GLU A 231 -20.33 19.29 -16.28
N ALA A 232 -21.14 19.20 -15.21
CA ALA A 232 -22.57 19.49 -15.29
C ALA A 232 -22.89 20.99 -15.58
N GLN A 233 -22.02 21.91 -15.14
CA GLN A 233 -22.16 23.34 -15.43
C GLN A 233 -21.67 23.72 -16.83
N ASP A 234 -20.65 23.02 -17.33
CA ASP A 234 -20.07 23.27 -18.65
C ASP A 234 -20.81 22.48 -19.77
N ALA A 235 -21.75 21.61 -19.43
CA ALA A 235 -22.56 20.90 -20.40
C ALA A 235 -23.38 21.94 -21.22
N PRO A 236 -23.32 21.91 -22.57
CA PRO A 236 -23.99 22.90 -23.41
C PRO A 236 -25.51 22.85 -23.14
N VAL A 237 -26.04 23.95 -22.63
CA VAL A 237 -27.46 24.20 -22.52
C VAL A 237 -28.00 24.33 -23.95
N GLY A 238 -28.53 23.26 -24.51
CA GLY A 238 -29.27 23.45 -25.72
C GLY A 238 -29.29 22.25 -26.65
N SER A 239 -30.37 21.76 -26.84
CA SER A 239 -31.13 21.72 -28.09
C SER A 239 -32.55 21.44 -27.67
N THR A 240 -33.34 22.46 -27.66
CA THR A 240 -34.78 22.36 -27.62
C THR A 240 -35.22 21.23 -28.57
N VAL A 241 -35.75 20.20 -27.96
CA VAL A 241 -36.45 19.14 -28.64
C VAL A 241 -37.50 19.81 -29.52
N GLY A 242 -37.29 19.78 -30.84
CA GLY A 242 -38.28 20.21 -31.80
C GLY A 242 -39.55 19.46 -31.53
N THR A 243 -40.64 20.19 -31.30
CA THR A 243 -41.99 19.68 -31.26
C THR A 243 -42.25 18.83 -32.51
N PRO A 244 -42.72 17.60 -32.41
CA PRO A 244 -43.13 16.86 -33.59
C PRO A 244 -44.37 17.54 -34.18
N SER A 245 -44.18 18.05 -35.43
CA SER A 245 -45.24 18.54 -36.29
C SER A 245 -46.28 17.45 -36.48
N ALA A 246 -47.50 17.73 -36.14
CA ALA A 246 -48.65 16.84 -36.38
C ALA A 246 -48.85 16.74 -37.92
N ALA A 247 -48.74 15.55 -38.48
CA ALA A 247 -49.17 15.22 -39.81
C ALA A 247 -50.71 15.05 -39.84
N PRO A 248 -51.40 15.48 -40.93
CA PRO A 248 -52.86 15.39 -41.01
C PRO A 248 -53.31 13.96 -41.24
N ALA A 249 -54.45 13.62 -40.65
CA ALA A 249 -55.16 12.35 -40.81
C ALA A 249 -55.71 12.21 -42.22
N GLU A 250 -55.26 11.22 -42.96
CA GLU A 250 -55.95 10.74 -44.18
C GLU A 250 -56.97 9.67 -43.81
N THR A 251 -58.21 9.99 -44.02
CA THR A 251 -59.40 9.09 -44.07
C THR A 251 -59.33 8.24 -45.33
N ALA A 252 -59.24 6.94 -45.24
CA ALA A 252 -59.61 6.04 -46.30
C ALA A 252 -60.53 4.95 -45.77
N ALA A 253 -61.72 4.99 -46.33
CA ALA A 253 -62.79 4.04 -46.10
C ALA A 253 -62.60 2.73 -46.89
N GLY A 254 -63.06 1.62 -46.28
CA GLY A 254 -63.75 0.54 -46.98
C GLY A 254 -62.88 -0.50 -47.65
N THR A 255 -62.93 -1.73 -47.28
CA THR A 255 -63.86 -2.74 -47.81
C THR A 255 -63.61 -4.07 -47.07
N ARG A 256 -64.68 -4.70 -46.79
CA ARG A 256 -64.83 -6.11 -46.37
C ARG A 256 -64.37 -7.02 -47.50
N ASP A 257 -63.68 -8.11 -47.21
CA ASP A 257 -64.30 -9.39 -47.62
C ASP A 257 -63.73 -10.56 -46.77
N ALA A 258 -64.60 -11.54 -46.67
CA ALA A 258 -64.46 -12.75 -45.92
C ALA A 258 -63.77 -13.84 -46.74
N THR A 259 -63.23 -14.85 -46.09
CA THR A 259 -63.51 -16.26 -46.36
C THR A 259 -62.29 -17.15 -46.09
N THR A 260 -62.48 -18.04 -45.12
CA THR A 260 -62.16 -19.49 -45.11
C THR A 260 -60.72 -19.96 -45.47
N ALA A 261 -60.04 -20.57 -44.55
CA ALA A 261 -59.82 -22.01 -44.32
C ALA A 261 -58.88 -22.22 -43.13
#